data_452c1a0624fc229bed4c86a069baaedb
#
_entry.id   452c1a0624fc229bed4c86a069baaedb
#
_cell.length_a   1.000
_cell.length_b   1.000
_cell.length_c   1.000
_cell.angle_alpha   90.00
_cell.angle_beta   90.00
_cell.angle_gamma   90.00
#
_symmetry.space_group_name_H-M   'P 1'
#
loop_
_entity.id
_entity.type
_entity.pdbx_description
1 polymer ?
#
loop_
_entity_poly.entity_id
_entity_poly.type
_entity_poly.pdbx_seq_one_letter_code
_entity_poly.pdbx_strand_id
1 'polypeptide(L)'
;MAKLTKNRKISIEKINPEKSYSLEEASSLVKEITTTKFDSSVDLAVRLGVDPRKANEMVRGVVSLPHGTGKSLKLLALVTPDKEDEAKKAGADLVGLDDYIEKIKNGWVDIDVIVTMPSVMGKLGPLGKVLGPRGLMPNPKTGTVTMDIAKAVSDIKGGKIRSEEHTSELQSPCNLVCR
;
A
#
# COMPACT_ATOMS: atom_id res chain seq x y z
N MET A 1 24.96 0.60 28.77
CA MET A 1 24.56 1.45 27.61
C MET A 1 25.32 1.03 26.38
N ALA A 2 24.64 0.84 25.24
CA ALA A 2 25.31 0.46 23.99
C ALA A 2 26.18 1.60 23.49
N LYS A 3 27.43 1.27 23.06
CA LYS A 3 28.40 2.25 22.56
C LYS A 3 27.92 2.82 21.23
N LEU A 4 27.71 4.13 21.15
CA LEU A 4 27.26 4.81 19.93
C LEU A 4 28.35 4.71 18.84
N THR A 5 27.91 4.40 17.61
CA THR A 5 28.80 4.39 16.44
C THR A 5 29.24 5.81 16.07
N LYS A 6 30.36 5.96 15.36
CA LYS A 6 30.90 7.27 14.94
C LYS A 6 29.85 8.08 14.16
N ASN A 7 29.19 7.45 13.18
CA ASN A 7 28.18 8.11 12.35
C ASN A 7 26.97 8.57 13.18
N ARG A 8 26.53 7.76 14.16
CA ARG A 8 25.41 8.14 15.02
C ARG A 8 25.74 9.32 15.95
N LYS A 9 26.98 9.46 16.37
CA LYS A 9 27.40 10.64 17.15
C LYS A 9 27.29 11.91 16.32
N ILE A 10 27.81 11.92 15.10
CA ILE A 10 27.69 13.04 14.15
C ILE A 10 26.23 13.40 13.88
N SER A 11 25.37 12.40 13.72
CA SER A 11 23.94 12.64 13.51
C SER A 11 23.25 13.29 14.71
N ILE A 12 23.59 12.84 15.94
CA ILE A 12 23.03 13.40 17.19
C ILE A 12 23.50 14.84 17.43
N GLU A 13 24.73 15.18 17.08
CA GLU A 13 25.25 16.53 17.20
C GLU A 13 24.51 17.54 16.29
N LYS A 14 24.03 17.07 15.14
CA LYS A 14 23.28 17.89 14.17
C LYS A 14 21.80 18.02 14.50
N ILE A 15 21.23 17.09 15.26
CA ILE A 15 19.81 17.07 15.61
C ILE A 15 19.61 17.53 17.04
N ASN A 16 18.78 18.54 17.23
CA ASN A 16 18.29 18.89 18.56
C ASN A 16 16.94 18.18 18.82
N PRO A 17 16.87 17.19 19.73
CA PRO A 17 15.67 16.40 19.97
C PRO A 17 14.51 17.22 20.61
N GLU A 18 14.79 18.37 21.17
CA GLU A 18 13.77 19.22 21.80
C GLU A 18 13.15 20.21 20.82
N LYS A 19 13.76 20.40 19.64
CA LYS A 19 13.25 21.33 18.60
C LYS A 19 12.29 20.61 17.67
N SER A 20 11.15 21.23 17.42
CA SER A 20 10.24 20.84 16.32
C SER A 20 10.74 21.44 15.02
N TYR A 21 10.93 20.61 14.01
CA TYR A 21 11.37 21.01 12.68
C TYR A 21 10.18 21.08 11.71
N SER A 22 10.20 22.01 10.77
CA SER A 22 9.26 22.00 9.65
C SER A 22 9.58 20.83 8.69
N LEU A 23 8.64 20.44 7.83
CA LEU A 23 8.83 19.35 6.87
C LEU A 23 10.00 19.62 5.92
N GLU A 24 10.18 20.86 5.49
CA GLU A 24 11.26 21.28 4.61
C GLU A 24 12.63 21.22 5.31
N GLU A 25 12.70 21.75 6.53
CA GLU A 25 13.91 21.66 7.36
C GLU A 25 14.27 20.21 7.69
N ALA A 26 13.27 19.38 8.04
CA ALA A 26 13.49 17.98 8.35
C ALA A 26 14.00 17.20 7.13
N SER A 27 13.47 17.46 5.94
CA SER A 27 13.89 16.78 4.70
C SER A 27 15.32 17.15 4.31
N SER A 28 15.73 18.41 4.50
CA SER A 28 17.10 18.86 4.25
C SER A 28 18.08 18.27 5.28
N LEU A 29 17.70 18.26 6.57
CA LEU A 29 18.47 17.64 7.64
C LEU A 29 18.69 16.13 7.42
N VAL A 30 17.67 15.39 7.00
CA VAL A 30 17.80 13.96 6.70
C VAL A 30 18.82 13.72 5.60
N LYS A 31 18.81 14.52 4.53
CA LYS A 31 19.83 14.44 3.46
C LYS A 31 21.24 14.73 3.98
N GLU A 32 21.39 15.72 4.85
CA GLU A 32 22.68 16.15 5.40
C GLU A 32 23.29 15.14 6.40
N ILE A 33 22.42 14.40 7.11
CA ILE A 33 22.81 13.38 8.09
C ILE A 33 23.12 12.04 7.42
N THR A 34 22.60 11.81 6.22
CA THR A 34 22.80 10.57 5.48
C THR A 34 24.26 10.38 5.14
N THR A 35 24.87 9.35 5.72
CA THR A 35 26.30 9.01 5.53
C THR A 35 26.51 7.89 4.52
N THR A 36 25.44 7.34 3.98
CA THR A 36 25.50 6.24 3.00
C THR A 36 25.91 6.73 1.63
N LYS A 37 26.64 5.90 0.88
CA LYS A 37 27.08 6.18 -0.50
C LYS A 37 26.11 5.61 -1.56
N PHE A 38 24.95 5.12 -1.13
CA PHE A 38 23.91 4.55 -1.97
C PHE A 38 22.57 5.19 -1.62
N ASP A 39 21.57 5.04 -2.47
CA ASP A 39 20.23 5.55 -2.25
C ASP A 39 19.60 4.84 -1.04
N SER A 40 19.42 5.59 0.04
CA SER A 40 18.86 5.09 1.29
C SER A 40 17.36 5.30 1.35
N SER A 41 16.65 4.36 2.00
CA SER A 41 15.22 4.51 2.26
C SER A 41 14.99 5.44 3.46
N VAL A 42 13.90 6.21 3.40
CA VAL A 42 13.43 7.05 4.50
C VAL A 42 12.11 6.50 5.00
N ASP A 43 12.06 6.16 6.28
CA ASP A 43 10.86 5.67 6.94
C ASP A 43 10.22 6.80 7.75
N LEU A 44 8.92 7.02 7.56
CA LEU A 44 8.15 8.02 8.28
C LEU A 44 7.21 7.33 9.26
N ALA A 45 7.35 7.61 10.54
CA ALA A 45 6.43 7.17 11.58
C ALA A 45 5.58 8.34 12.06
N VAL A 46 4.24 8.19 12.01
CA VAL A 46 3.30 9.24 12.38
C VAL A 46 2.48 8.82 13.60
N ARG A 47 2.50 9.65 14.64
CA ARG A 47 1.61 9.48 15.79
C ARG A 47 0.28 10.17 15.51
N LEU A 48 -0.77 9.39 15.25
CA LEU A 48 -2.08 9.91 14.86
C LEU A 48 -2.89 10.52 16.02
N GLY A 49 -2.55 10.20 17.28
CA GLY A 49 -3.31 10.67 18.44
C GLY A 49 -4.67 9.99 18.64
N VAL A 50 -4.89 8.84 18.00
CA VAL A 50 -6.09 8.01 18.12
C VAL A 50 -5.87 6.86 19.11
N ASP A 51 -6.93 6.40 19.75
CA ASP A 51 -6.88 5.22 20.62
C ASP A 51 -7.33 3.98 19.81
N PRO A 52 -6.42 3.04 19.46
CA PRO A 52 -6.74 1.87 18.63
C PRO A 52 -7.70 0.88 19.32
N ARG A 53 -7.95 1.03 20.62
CA ARG A 53 -8.88 0.19 21.37
C ARG A 53 -10.34 0.58 21.13
N LYS A 54 -10.58 1.78 20.62
CA LYS A 54 -11.92 2.28 20.34
C LYS A 54 -12.28 2.08 18.87
N ALA A 55 -13.35 1.34 18.63
CA ALA A 55 -13.81 1.04 17.27
C ALA A 55 -14.15 2.28 16.42
N ASN A 56 -14.57 3.36 17.06
CA ASN A 56 -14.91 4.65 16.42
C ASN A 56 -13.69 5.50 16.07
N GLU A 57 -12.54 5.24 16.65
CA GLU A 57 -11.28 5.95 16.37
C GLU A 57 -10.37 5.18 15.39
N MET A 58 -10.84 4.04 14.90
CA MET A 58 -10.09 3.22 13.93
C MET A 58 -9.94 3.94 12.60
N VAL A 59 -8.71 4.18 12.20
CA VAL A 59 -8.38 4.85 10.93
C VAL A 59 -8.23 3.83 9.82
N ARG A 60 -9.07 3.97 8.79
CA ARG A 60 -8.99 3.16 7.58
C ARG A 60 -9.31 4.03 6.38
N GLY A 61 -8.39 4.13 5.45
CA GLY A 61 -8.58 5.00 4.30
C GLY A 61 -7.76 4.59 3.09
N VAL A 62 -8.02 5.27 2.01
CA VAL A 62 -7.31 5.12 0.74
C VAL A 62 -6.89 6.49 0.27
N VAL A 63 -5.63 6.63 -0.12
CA VAL A 63 -5.04 7.88 -0.59
C VAL A 63 -4.36 7.65 -1.93
N SER A 64 -4.59 8.56 -2.87
CA SER A 64 -3.84 8.59 -4.14
C SER A 64 -2.63 9.50 -3.97
N LEU A 65 -1.44 8.96 -4.23
CA LEU A 65 -0.21 9.74 -4.18
C LEU A 65 -0.03 10.51 -5.50
N PRO A 66 0.31 11.80 -5.47
CA PRO A 66 0.43 12.62 -6.69
C PRO A 66 1.54 12.14 -7.63
N HIS A 67 2.59 11.52 -7.10
CA HIS A 67 3.73 11.02 -7.87
C HIS A 67 3.82 9.48 -7.91
N GLY A 68 2.76 8.81 -7.47
CA GLY A 68 2.72 7.35 -7.40
C GLY A 68 3.61 6.76 -6.30
N THR A 69 3.77 5.45 -6.32
CA THR A 69 4.58 4.68 -5.35
C THR A 69 5.95 4.28 -5.90
N GLY A 70 6.24 4.54 -7.17
CA GLY A 70 7.46 4.08 -7.85
C GLY A 70 7.55 2.56 -8.05
N LYS A 71 6.52 1.80 -7.67
CA LYS A 71 6.46 0.34 -7.86
C LYS A 71 5.55 -0.01 -9.03
N SER A 72 5.99 -0.91 -9.90
CA SER A 72 5.15 -1.53 -10.90
C SER A 72 4.35 -2.67 -10.25
N LEU A 73 3.04 -2.46 -10.07
CA LEU A 73 2.16 -3.45 -9.47
C LEU A 73 1.57 -4.35 -10.55
N LYS A 74 1.60 -5.67 -10.33
CA LYS A 74 0.90 -6.65 -11.17
C LYS A 74 -0.58 -6.65 -10.80
N LEU A 75 -1.41 -6.15 -11.69
CA LEU A 75 -2.84 -5.99 -11.48
C LEU A 75 -3.64 -7.06 -12.22
N LEU A 76 -4.44 -7.81 -11.46
CA LEU A 76 -5.41 -8.76 -11.99
C LEU A 76 -6.82 -8.16 -11.96
N ALA A 77 -7.46 -8.04 -13.11
CA ALA A 77 -8.86 -7.67 -13.23
C ALA A 77 -9.75 -8.91 -13.39
N LEU A 78 -10.56 -9.20 -12.39
CA LEU A 78 -11.55 -10.27 -12.44
C LEU A 78 -12.90 -9.69 -12.85
N VAL A 79 -13.17 -9.77 -14.13
CA VAL A 79 -14.33 -9.14 -14.78
C VAL A 79 -15.11 -10.14 -15.62
N THR A 80 -16.37 -9.80 -15.93
CA THR A 80 -17.15 -10.55 -16.91
C THR A 80 -16.57 -10.37 -18.32
N PRO A 81 -16.79 -11.32 -19.25
CA PRO A 81 -16.27 -11.26 -20.62
C PRO A 81 -16.59 -9.94 -21.32
N ASP A 82 -17.75 -9.35 -21.04
CA ASP A 82 -18.21 -8.08 -21.64
C ASP A 82 -17.31 -6.89 -21.31
N LYS A 83 -16.56 -6.95 -20.20
CA LYS A 83 -15.71 -5.85 -19.73
C LYS A 83 -14.21 -6.16 -19.78
N GLU A 84 -13.82 -7.28 -20.37
CA GLU A 84 -12.41 -7.64 -20.52
C GLU A 84 -11.64 -6.64 -21.38
N ASP A 85 -12.26 -6.17 -22.48
CA ASP A 85 -11.61 -5.22 -23.38
C ASP A 85 -11.42 -3.84 -22.73
N GLU A 86 -12.36 -3.42 -21.88
CA GLU A 86 -12.20 -2.20 -21.06
C GLU A 86 -11.02 -2.33 -20.07
N ALA A 87 -10.91 -3.46 -19.38
CA ALA A 87 -9.84 -3.71 -18.43
C ALA A 87 -8.46 -3.76 -19.11
N LYS A 88 -8.37 -4.39 -20.29
CA LYS A 88 -7.14 -4.44 -21.11
C LYS A 88 -6.73 -3.04 -21.58
N LYS A 89 -7.69 -2.25 -22.08
CA LYS A 89 -7.46 -0.86 -22.52
C LYS A 89 -7.02 0.04 -21.37
N ALA A 90 -7.55 -0.18 -20.17
CA ALA A 90 -7.16 0.55 -18.96
C ALA A 90 -5.76 0.19 -18.46
N GLY A 91 -5.16 -0.89 -19.01
CA GLY A 91 -3.79 -1.29 -18.68
C GLY A 91 -3.69 -2.35 -17.59
N ALA A 92 -4.74 -3.14 -17.33
CA ALA A 92 -4.62 -4.30 -16.45
C ALA A 92 -3.64 -5.32 -17.06
N ASP A 93 -2.75 -5.87 -16.23
CA ASP A 93 -1.71 -6.80 -16.70
C ASP A 93 -2.29 -8.18 -16.97
N LEU A 94 -3.25 -8.58 -16.16
CA LEU A 94 -3.95 -9.85 -16.27
C LEU A 94 -5.46 -9.59 -16.23
N VAL A 95 -6.20 -10.18 -17.18
CA VAL A 95 -7.65 -10.03 -17.28
C VAL A 95 -8.28 -11.39 -17.53
N GLY A 96 -9.35 -11.72 -16.81
CA GLY A 96 -10.09 -12.95 -16.99
C GLY A 96 -10.95 -13.26 -15.77
N LEU A 97 -11.64 -14.38 -15.76
CA LEU A 97 -12.52 -14.76 -14.65
C LEU A 97 -12.24 -16.17 -14.15
N ASP A 98 -12.82 -17.18 -14.78
CA ASP A 98 -12.86 -18.55 -14.24
C ASP A 98 -11.46 -19.22 -14.27
N ASP A 99 -10.66 -18.95 -15.29
CA ASP A 99 -9.28 -19.44 -15.40
C ASP A 99 -8.39 -19.00 -14.23
N TYR A 100 -8.50 -17.73 -13.84
CA TYR A 100 -7.73 -17.18 -12.72
C TYR A 100 -8.26 -17.62 -11.36
N ILE A 101 -9.57 -17.83 -11.25
CA ILE A 101 -10.19 -18.41 -10.05
C ILE A 101 -9.62 -19.81 -9.79
N GLU A 102 -9.49 -20.64 -10.83
CA GLU A 102 -8.91 -21.98 -10.72
C GLU A 102 -7.42 -21.93 -10.39
N LYS A 103 -6.65 -21.05 -11.03
CA LYS A 103 -5.24 -20.84 -10.71
C LYS A 103 -5.02 -20.42 -9.26
N ILE A 104 -5.84 -19.51 -8.75
CA ILE A 104 -5.76 -19.06 -7.36
C ILE A 104 -6.14 -20.18 -6.39
N LYS A 105 -7.14 -21.01 -6.71
CA LYS A 105 -7.47 -22.23 -5.93
C LYS A 105 -6.30 -23.18 -5.83
N ASN A 106 -5.52 -23.31 -6.91
CA ASN A 106 -4.33 -24.14 -6.99
C ASN A 106 -3.09 -23.49 -6.33
N GLY A 107 -3.27 -22.31 -5.68
CA GLY A 107 -2.21 -21.64 -4.92
C GLY A 107 -1.38 -20.62 -5.70
N TRP A 108 -1.74 -20.32 -6.96
CA TRP A 108 -1.09 -19.26 -7.72
C TRP A 108 -1.51 -17.87 -7.20
N VAL A 109 -0.56 -17.04 -6.83
CA VAL A 109 -0.77 -15.72 -6.21
C VAL A 109 0.34 -14.72 -6.57
N ASP A 110 0.89 -14.81 -7.77
CA ASP A 110 1.90 -13.88 -8.30
C ASP A 110 1.23 -12.58 -8.82
N ILE A 111 0.48 -11.94 -7.93
CA ILE A 111 -0.29 -10.71 -8.17
C ILE A 111 -0.21 -9.82 -6.94
N ASP A 112 -0.20 -8.51 -7.15
CA ASP A 112 -0.13 -7.52 -6.07
C ASP A 112 -1.51 -6.94 -5.71
N VAL A 113 -2.37 -6.76 -6.71
CA VAL A 113 -3.72 -6.20 -6.51
C VAL A 113 -4.74 -6.91 -7.38
N ILE A 114 -5.92 -7.18 -6.80
CA ILE A 114 -7.08 -7.73 -7.51
C ILE A 114 -8.17 -6.66 -7.57
N VAL A 115 -8.63 -6.35 -8.78
CA VAL A 115 -9.82 -5.51 -9.02
C VAL A 115 -10.94 -6.39 -9.53
N THR A 116 -12.14 -6.20 -9.04
CA THR A 116 -13.29 -7.01 -9.41
C THR A 116 -14.59 -6.21 -9.47
N MET A 117 -15.58 -6.79 -10.09
CA MET A 117 -16.96 -6.28 -10.09
C MET A 117 -17.76 -6.87 -8.91
N PRO A 118 -18.77 -6.15 -8.39
CA PRO A 118 -19.64 -6.67 -7.33
C PRO A 118 -20.32 -8.00 -7.71
N SER A 119 -20.68 -8.18 -8.97
CA SER A 119 -21.30 -9.40 -9.49
C SER A 119 -20.40 -10.64 -9.38
N VAL A 120 -19.09 -10.48 -9.41
CA VAL A 120 -18.10 -11.56 -9.37
C VAL A 120 -17.72 -11.92 -7.92
N MET A 121 -17.99 -11.04 -6.95
CA MET A 121 -17.61 -11.25 -5.55
C MET A 121 -18.14 -12.56 -4.95
N GLY A 122 -19.32 -13.03 -5.37
CA GLY A 122 -19.86 -14.32 -4.94
C GLY A 122 -18.96 -15.51 -5.29
N LYS A 123 -18.31 -15.49 -6.45
CA LYS A 123 -17.37 -16.53 -6.90
C LYS A 123 -16.02 -16.46 -6.14
N LEU A 124 -15.66 -15.30 -5.61
CA LEU A 124 -14.41 -15.10 -4.84
C LEU A 124 -14.52 -15.48 -3.37
N GLY A 125 -15.74 -15.62 -2.83
CA GLY A 125 -15.96 -16.02 -1.44
C GLY A 125 -15.14 -17.23 -0.98
N PRO A 126 -15.14 -18.35 -1.71
CA PRO A 126 -14.36 -19.55 -1.38
C PRO A 126 -12.85 -19.32 -1.38
N LEU A 127 -12.36 -18.33 -2.15
CA LEU A 127 -10.93 -17.97 -2.24
C LEU A 127 -10.45 -17.11 -1.06
N GLY A 128 -11.36 -16.64 -0.21
CA GLY A 128 -11.02 -15.83 0.96
C GLY A 128 -9.99 -16.47 1.89
N LYS A 129 -9.97 -17.82 1.95
CA LYS A 129 -8.96 -18.56 2.73
C LYS A 129 -7.54 -18.42 2.17
N VAL A 130 -7.39 -18.21 0.86
CA VAL A 130 -6.10 -18.07 0.17
C VAL A 130 -5.71 -16.60 0.06
N LEU A 131 -6.65 -15.75 -0.31
CA LEU A 131 -6.42 -14.33 -0.58
C LEU A 131 -6.41 -13.48 0.71
N GLY A 132 -7.17 -13.87 1.74
CA GLY A 132 -7.31 -13.14 3.00
C GLY A 132 -5.97 -12.92 3.73
N PRO A 133 -5.22 -14.00 4.05
CA PRO A 133 -3.94 -13.86 4.78
C PRO A 133 -2.89 -13.03 4.03
N ARG A 134 -3.01 -12.93 2.69
CA ARG A 134 -2.09 -12.16 1.85
C ARG A 134 -2.55 -10.71 1.59
N GLY A 135 -3.71 -10.31 2.13
CA GLY A 135 -4.27 -8.98 1.92
C GLY A 135 -4.76 -8.70 0.49
N LEU A 136 -4.88 -9.74 -0.35
CA LEU A 136 -5.28 -9.63 -1.77
C LEU A 136 -6.80 -9.65 -1.96
N MET A 137 -7.58 -9.88 -0.89
CA MET A 137 -9.04 -9.93 -0.99
C MET A 137 -9.61 -8.56 -1.39
N PRO A 138 -10.36 -8.48 -2.50
CA PRO A 138 -10.99 -7.24 -2.92
C PRO A 138 -11.98 -6.72 -1.88
N ASN A 139 -12.01 -5.41 -1.68
CA ASN A 139 -12.90 -4.77 -0.70
C ASN A 139 -13.52 -3.50 -1.30
N PRO A 140 -14.84 -3.31 -1.20
CA PRO A 140 -15.51 -2.09 -1.67
C PRO A 140 -14.96 -0.81 -1.01
N LYS A 141 -14.59 -0.87 0.28
CA LYS A 141 -14.05 0.28 1.02
C LYS A 141 -12.71 0.77 0.48
N THR A 142 -11.94 -0.10 -0.16
CA THR A 142 -10.65 0.24 -0.78
C THR A 142 -10.78 0.60 -2.27
N GLY A 143 -12.01 0.55 -2.81
CA GLY A 143 -12.27 0.84 -4.21
C GLY A 143 -11.75 -0.21 -5.19
N THR A 144 -11.40 -1.42 -4.69
CA THR A 144 -11.00 -2.56 -5.53
C THR A 144 -12.20 -3.37 -6.03
N VAL A 145 -13.39 -3.09 -5.50
CA VAL A 145 -14.67 -3.61 -6.00
C VAL A 145 -15.49 -2.45 -6.55
N THR A 146 -15.60 -2.35 -7.85
CA THR A 146 -16.28 -1.22 -8.53
C THR A 146 -16.88 -1.65 -9.85
N MET A 147 -17.84 -0.87 -10.34
CA MET A 147 -18.42 -1.03 -11.68
C MET A 147 -17.52 -0.41 -12.76
N ASP A 148 -16.75 0.63 -12.41
CA ASP A 148 -15.85 1.34 -13.30
C ASP A 148 -14.43 0.77 -13.19
N ILE A 149 -14.17 -0.29 -13.91
CA ILE A 149 -12.89 -1.00 -13.89
C ILE A 149 -11.76 -0.12 -14.43
N ALA A 150 -12.01 0.64 -15.49
CA ALA A 150 -11.01 1.49 -16.11
C ALA A 150 -10.45 2.54 -15.14
N LYS A 151 -11.34 3.20 -14.40
CA LYS A 151 -10.95 4.17 -13.38
C LYS A 151 -10.18 3.53 -12.24
N ALA A 152 -10.63 2.39 -11.73
CA ALA A 152 -9.96 1.69 -10.64
C ALA A 152 -8.54 1.25 -11.02
N VAL A 153 -8.37 0.73 -12.23
CA VAL A 153 -7.06 0.31 -12.75
C VAL A 153 -6.13 1.51 -12.88
N SER A 154 -6.61 2.63 -13.43
CA SER A 154 -5.82 3.85 -13.57
C SER A 154 -5.44 4.45 -12.22
N ASP A 155 -6.34 4.48 -11.26
CA ASP A 155 -6.09 4.98 -9.91
C ASP A 155 -5.03 4.14 -9.18
N ILE A 156 -5.11 2.81 -9.27
CA ILE A 156 -4.16 1.90 -8.62
C ILE A 156 -2.78 2.03 -9.26
N LYS A 157 -2.69 2.07 -10.60
CA LYS A 157 -1.42 2.33 -11.31
C LYS A 157 -0.89 3.74 -11.06
N GLY A 158 -1.79 4.71 -10.83
CA GLY A 158 -1.45 6.08 -10.45
C GLY A 158 -0.93 6.23 -9.01
N GLY A 159 -0.85 5.13 -8.23
CA GLY A 159 -0.27 5.17 -6.88
C GLY A 159 -1.29 5.27 -5.75
N LYS A 160 -2.48 4.72 -5.96
CA LYS A 160 -3.47 4.58 -4.89
C LYS A 160 -3.00 3.55 -3.86
N ILE A 161 -2.78 3.99 -2.63
CA ILE A 161 -2.38 3.14 -1.52
C ILE A 161 -3.48 3.00 -0.50
N ARG A 162 -3.51 1.84 0.14
CA ARG A 162 -4.41 1.52 1.25
C ARG A 162 -3.68 1.72 2.56
N SER A 163 -4.30 2.45 3.47
CA SER A 163 -3.85 2.56 4.86
C SER A 163 -4.85 1.86 5.76
N GLU A 164 -4.38 0.96 6.60
CA GLU A 164 -5.17 0.27 7.62
C GLU A 164 -4.41 0.24 8.92
N GLU A 165 -5.08 0.56 10.01
CA GLU A 165 -4.58 0.34 11.34
C GLU A 165 -5.15 -0.98 11.85
N HIS A 166 -4.27 -1.96 12.09
CA HIS A 166 -4.67 -3.30 12.49
C HIS A 166 -4.33 -3.65 13.92
N THR A 167 -3.62 -2.81 14.68
CA THR A 167 -3.01 -3.30 15.90
C THR A 167 -3.27 -2.45 17.12
N SER A 168 -3.62 -3.17 18.19
CA SER A 168 -3.47 -2.78 19.57
C SER A 168 -2.01 -2.57 20.01
N GLU A 169 -1.03 -2.81 19.17
CA GLU A 169 0.39 -2.53 19.39
C GLU A 169 0.88 -1.44 18.45
N LEU A 170 1.29 -0.36 19.06
CA LEU A 170 1.98 0.83 18.61
C LEU A 170 3.06 0.61 17.55
N GLN A 171 2.70 0.23 16.34
CA GLN A 171 3.56 0.37 15.16
C GLN A 171 2.71 0.21 13.91
N SER A 172 2.08 1.32 13.47
CA SER A 172 1.81 1.45 12.04
C SER A 172 3.03 2.08 11.39
N PRO A 173 3.94 1.31 10.82
CA PRO A 173 4.83 1.87 9.84
C PRO A 173 3.98 2.14 8.60
N CYS A 174 3.57 3.38 8.38
CA CYS A 174 3.36 3.84 7.03
C CYS A 174 4.72 3.72 6.34
N ASN A 175 5.01 2.55 5.79
CA ASN A 175 6.17 2.36 4.92
C ASN A 175 5.88 3.10 3.62
N LEU A 176 6.01 4.41 3.66
CA LEU A 176 6.21 5.23 2.48
C LEU A 176 7.67 5.01 2.07
N VAL A 177 7.91 3.94 1.33
CA VAL A 177 9.20 3.76 0.65
C VAL A 177 9.19 4.73 -0.53
N CYS A 178 9.67 5.94 -0.31
CA CYS A 178 10.08 6.83 -1.39
C CYS A 178 11.44 6.34 -1.90
N ARG A 179 11.46 5.73 -3.08
CA ARG A 179 12.69 5.56 -3.87
C ARG A 179 12.96 6.80 -4.66
#